data_9c7255cc0d71828ba1b288c791b3f0b8
#
_entry.id   9c7255cc0d71828ba1b288c791b3f0b8
#
_cell.length_a   1.000
_cell.length_b   1.000
_cell.length_c   1.000
_cell.angle_alpha   90.00
_cell.angle_beta   90.00
_cell.angle_gamma   90.00
#
_symmetry.space_group_name_H-M   'P 1'
#
loop_
_entity.id
_entity.type
_entity.pdbx_description
1 polymer ?
#
loop_
_entity_poly.entity_id
_entity_poly.type
_entity_poly.pdbx_seq_one_letter_code
_entity_poly.pdbx_strand_id
1 'polypeptide(L)'
;MSNISAAQVKELREKTGLGLMDCKKALEDAEGNMDKAIEELRKTSGVKASKKSGRSAADGLIAIKNIDDQIFMIEVNCETDFVARDDSFVEFTSQTLKSFTENPEKTLQELMDDGIEDNREKIVQKLGENIV
;
A
#
# COMPACT_ATOMS: atom_id res chain seq x y z
N MET A 1 29.21 -2.14 -13.63
CA MET A 1 27.98 -2.87 -13.22
C MET A 1 28.00 -2.98 -11.71
N SER A 2 27.03 -2.37 -11.07
CA SER A 2 26.88 -2.52 -9.61
C SER A 2 26.45 -3.97 -9.32
N ASN A 3 27.24 -4.65 -8.51
CA ASN A 3 26.92 -6.03 -8.11
C ASN A 3 25.88 -5.99 -7.00
N ILE A 4 24.59 -6.02 -7.38
CA ILE A 4 23.49 -6.00 -6.43
C ILE A 4 23.49 -7.30 -5.63
N SER A 5 23.69 -7.21 -4.33
CA SER A 5 23.70 -8.38 -3.46
C SER A 5 22.27 -8.84 -3.11
N ALA A 6 22.12 -10.13 -2.84
CA ALA A 6 20.84 -10.68 -2.36
C ALA A 6 20.40 -10.04 -1.03
N ALA A 7 21.36 -9.61 -0.21
CA ALA A 7 21.09 -8.91 1.05
C ALA A 7 20.42 -7.55 0.81
N GLN A 8 20.90 -6.78 -0.16
CA GLN A 8 20.28 -5.48 -0.52
C GLN A 8 18.85 -5.66 -1.06
N VAL A 9 18.63 -6.68 -1.89
CA VAL A 9 17.29 -6.99 -2.41
C VAL A 9 16.35 -7.38 -1.28
N LYS A 10 16.81 -8.20 -0.34
CA LYS A 10 16.05 -8.59 0.84
C LYS A 10 15.71 -7.39 1.71
N GLU A 11 16.67 -6.51 1.99
CA GLU A 11 16.46 -5.30 2.77
C GLU A 11 15.42 -4.38 2.12
N LEU A 12 15.52 -4.14 0.81
CA LEU A 12 14.55 -3.32 0.08
C LEU A 12 13.15 -3.94 0.12
N ARG A 13 13.06 -5.26 0.00
CA ARG A 13 11.79 -5.97 0.12
C ARG A 13 11.18 -5.84 1.53
N GLU A 14 11.97 -5.95 2.57
CA GLU A 14 11.51 -5.75 3.95
C GLU A 14 11.01 -4.32 4.20
N LYS A 15 11.67 -3.33 3.61
CA LYS A 15 11.26 -1.92 3.71
C LYS A 15 10.01 -1.57 2.91
N THR A 16 9.79 -2.20 1.78
CA THR A 16 8.73 -1.81 0.83
C THR A 16 7.55 -2.77 0.79
N GLY A 17 7.74 -4.02 1.20
CA GLY A 17 6.74 -5.08 1.08
C GLY A 17 6.47 -5.55 -0.37
N LEU A 18 7.23 -5.06 -1.35
CA LEU A 18 7.05 -5.36 -2.77
C LEU A 18 7.72 -6.66 -3.21
N GLY A 19 7.42 -7.10 -4.42
CA GLY A 19 7.95 -8.35 -4.96
C GLY A 19 9.48 -8.34 -5.13
N LEU A 20 10.10 -9.53 -5.03
CA LEU A 20 11.55 -9.68 -5.13
C LEU A 20 12.11 -9.16 -6.44
N MET A 21 11.42 -9.41 -7.55
CA MET A 21 11.86 -8.97 -8.88
C MET A 21 11.74 -7.47 -9.07
N ASP A 22 10.67 -6.86 -8.55
CA ASP A 22 10.52 -5.40 -8.57
C ASP A 22 11.63 -4.73 -7.76
N CYS A 23 11.96 -5.26 -6.58
CA CYS A 23 13.04 -4.75 -5.73
C CYS A 23 14.42 -4.91 -6.39
N LYS A 24 14.69 -6.07 -7.00
CA LYS A 24 15.94 -6.31 -7.71
C LYS A 24 16.11 -5.32 -8.86
N LYS A 25 15.10 -5.19 -9.70
CA LYS A 25 15.14 -4.26 -10.83
C LYS A 25 15.33 -2.81 -10.38
N ALA A 26 14.61 -2.38 -9.36
CA ALA A 26 14.76 -1.03 -8.84
C ALA A 26 16.16 -0.74 -8.32
N LEU A 27 16.81 -1.71 -7.67
CA LEU A 27 18.20 -1.59 -7.24
C LEU A 27 19.19 -1.57 -8.42
N GLU A 28 18.95 -2.37 -9.45
CA GLU A 28 19.76 -2.36 -10.68
C GLU A 28 19.66 -0.98 -11.36
N ASP A 29 18.46 -0.46 -11.54
CA ASP A 29 18.20 0.84 -12.16
C ASP A 29 18.76 2.02 -11.31
N ALA A 30 18.78 1.85 -9.98
CA ALA A 30 19.35 2.81 -9.04
C ALA A 30 20.84 2.60 -8.74
N GLU A 31 21.52 1.72 -9.49
CA GLU A 31 22.95 1.40 -9.33
C GLU A 31 23.33 1.01 -7.88
N GLY A 32 22.42 0.32 -7.18
CA GLY A 32 22.61 -0.12 -5.80
C GLY A 32 22.26 0.93 -4.74
N ASN A 33 21.81 2.11 -5.13
CA ASN A 33 21.38 3.15 -4.20
C ASN A 33 19.99 2.84 -3.64
N MET A 34 19.92 2.55 -2.34
CA MET A 34 18.70 2.12 -1.65
C MET A 34 17.61 3.20 -1.68
N ASP A 35 17.95 4.47 -1.41
CA ASP A 35 16.98 5.56 -1.34
C ASP A 35 16.37 5.86 -2.73
N LYS A 36 17.21 5.85 -3.76
CA LYS A 36 16.74 5.98 -5.15
C LYS A 36 15.83 4.82 -5.54
N ALA A 37 16.17 3.59 -5.17
CA ALA A 37 15.37 2.41 -5.46
C ALA A 37 13.99 2.49 -4.78
N ILE A 38 13.92 2.95 -3.53
CA ILE A 38 12.67 3.18 -2.80
C ILE A 38 11.81 4.22 -3.53
N GLU A 39 12.40 5.34 -3.93
CA GLU A 39 11.67 6.40 -4.65
C GLU A 39 11.14 5.93 -6.02
N GLU A 40 11.93 5.17 -6.78
CA GLU A 40 11.48 4.58 -8.05
C GLU A 40 10.35 3.56 -7.87
N LEU A 41 10.42 2.74 -6.82
CA LEU A 41 9.35 1.81 -6.49
C LEU A 41 8.07 2.56 -6.10
N ARG A 42 8.17 3.65 -5.37
CA ARG A 42 7.02 4.49 -4.99
C ARG A 42 6.33 5.07 -6.23
N LYS A 43 7.10 5.64 -7.16
CA LYS A 43 6.57 6.17 -8.43
C LYS A 43 5.92 5.07 -9.27
N THR A 44 6.56 3.92 -9.37
CA THR A 44 6.03 2.76 -10.11
C THR A 44 4.73 2.24 -9.51
N SER A 45 4.61 2.21 -8.19
CA SER A 45 3.37 1.83 -7.50
C SER A 45 2.23 2.77 -7.84
N GLY A 46 2.47 4.09 -7.84
CA GLY A 46 1.48 5.08 -8.24
C GLY A 46 1.00 4.91 -9.67
N VAL A 47 1.92 4.69 -10.61
CA VAL A 47 1.57 4.43 -12.02
C VAL A 47 0.75 3.15 -12.18
N LYS A 48 1.13 2.06 -11.50
CA LYS A 48 0.40 0.79 -11.53
C LYS A 48 -1.00 0.93 -10.92
N ALA A 49 -1.13 1.64 -9.81
CA ALA A 49 -2.42 1.91 -9.16
C ALA A 49 -3.32 2.74 -10.07
N SER A 50 -2.80 3.81 -10.67
CA SER A 50 -3.54 4.66 -11.59
C SER A 50 -4.11 3.88 -12.78
N LYS A 51 -3.34 2.96 -13.36
CA LYS A 51 -3.81 2.11 -14.47
C LYS A 51 -4.98 1.18 -14.09
N LYS A 52 -5.14 0.88 -12.81
CA LYS A 52 -6.20 -0.01 -12.31
C LYS A 52 -7.40 0.75 -11.75
N SER A 53 -7.32 2.07 -11.59
CA SER A 53 -8.33 2.88 -10.91
C SER A 53 -9.74 2.81 -11.52
N GLY A 54 -9.86 2.46 -12.79
CA GLY A 54 -11.15 2.28 -13.49
C GLY A 54 -11.79 0.91 -13.30
N ARG A 55 -11.13 -0.05 -12.63
CA ARG A 55 -11.69 -1.39 -12.42
C ARG A 55 -12.72 -1.37 -11.28
N SER A 56 -13.79 -2.14 -11.45
CA SER A 56 -14.84 -2.29 -10.43
C SER A 56 -14.28 -3.00 -9.19
N ALA A 57 -14.40 -2.36 -8.03
CA ALA A 57 -14.00 -2.88 -6.74
C ALA A 57 -15.25 -3.01 -5.85
N ALA A 58 -15.96 -4.14 -5.97
CA ALA A 58 -17.24 -4.39 -5.30
C ALA A 58 -17.11 -5.28 -4.05
N ASP A 59 -16.00 -5.99 -3.89
CA ASP A 59 -15.66 -6.73 -2.67
C ASP A 59 -14.87 -5.86 -1.70
N GLY A 60 -14.62 -6.34 -0.51
CA GLY A 60 -13.82 -5.63 0.47
C GLY A 60 -14.20 -5.90 1.91
N LEU A 61 -13.83 -4.97 2.77
CA LEU A 61 -14.08 -5.01 4.22
C LEU A 61 -14.69 -3.68 4.70
N ILE A 62 -15.58 -3.81 5.67
CA ILE A 62 -16.02 -2.70 6.52
C ILE A 62 -15.40 -2.91 7.89
N ALA A 63 -14.67 -1.91 8.37
CA ALA A 63 -14.07 -1.93 9.70
C ALA A 63 -14.72 -0.86 10.58
N ILE A 64 -15.05 -1.23 11.80
CA ILE A 64 -15.75 -0.37 12.77
C ILE A 64 -14.98 -0.37 14.08
N LYS A 65 -14.86 0.78 14.70
CA LYS A 65 -14.30 0.93 16.04
C LYS A 65 -15.12 1.95 16.85
N ASN A 66 -15.42 1.58 18.09
CA ASN A 66 -16.06 2.49 19.05
C ASN A 66 -15.00 2.96 20.06
N ILE A 67 -14.87 4.29 20.20
CA ILE A 67 -13.95 4.93 21.16
C ILE A 67 -14.70 6.12 21.78
N ASP A 68 -14.81 6.15 23.10
CA ASP A 68 -15.36 7.28 23.86
C ASP A 68 -16.69 7.82 23.30
N ASP A 69 -17.67 6.94 23.09
CA ASP A 69 -18.99 7.23 22.51
C ASP A 69 -18.97 7.71 21.04
N GLN A 70 -17.84 7.62 20.37
CA GLN A 70 -17.71 7.86 18.92
C GLN A 70 -17.55 6.54 18.17
N ILE A 71 -18.28 6.42 17.08
CA ILE A 71 -18.18 5.25 16.19
C ILE A 71 -17.44 5.68 14.92
N PHE A 72 -16.35 4.99 14.65
CA PHE A 72 -15.56 5.14 13.44
C PHE A 72 -15.84 3.96 12.51
N MET A 73 -16.14 4.24 11.26
CA MET A 73 -16.39 3.22 10.25
C MET A 73 -15.68 3.59 8.97
N ILE A 74 -15.00 2.62 8.39
CA ILE A 74 -14.38 2.74 7.05
C ILE A 74 -14.79 1.57 6.19
N GLU A 75 -14.83 1.79 4.89
CA GLU A 75 -14.98 0.76 3.87
C GLU A 75 -13.74 0.79 2.98
N VAL A 76 -13.13 -0.37 2.77
CA VAL A 76 -12.02 -0.56 1.84
C VAL A 76 -12.42 -1.63 0.84
N ASN A 77 -12.43 -1.28 -0.43
CA ASN A 77 -12.89 -2.16 -1.49
C ASN A 77 -11.73 -2.73 -2.32
N CYS A 78 -11.95 -3.93 -2.85
CA CYS A 78 -11.08 -4.63 -3.78
C CYS A 78 -11.92 -5.34 -4.85
N GLU A 79 -11.26 -5.97 -5.83
CA GLU A 79 -11.98 -6.59 -6.95
C GLU A 79 -12.55 -7.97 -6.61
N THR A 80 -11.86 -8.75 -5.74
CA THR A 80 -12.24 -10.13 -5.40
C THR A 80 -12.30 -10.38 -3.90
N ASP A 81 -13.08 -11.38 -3.51
CA ASP A 81 -13.14 -11.85 -2.13
C ASP A 81 -11.83 -12.51 -1.66
N PHE A 82 -11.01 -13.02 -2.56
CA PHE A 82 -9.68 -13.54 -2.25
C PHE A 82 -8.79 -12.44 -1.69
N VAL A 83 -8.73 -11.28 -2.33
CA VAL A 83 -7.96 -10.13 -1.84
C VAL A 83 -8.56 -9.58 -0.55
N ALA A 84 -9.87 -9.55 -0.41
CA ALA A 84 -10.53 -9.11 0.83
C ALA A 84 -10.09 -9.93 2.07
N ARG A 85 -9.64 -11.17 1.86
CA ARG A 85 -9.15 -12.07 2.93
C ARG A 85 -7.62 -12.13 3.04
N ASP A 86 -6.91 -11.47 2.15
CA ASP A 86 -5.45 -11.42 2.19
C ASP A 86 -4.96 -10.64 3.42
N ASP A 87 -3.94 -11.18 4.09
CA ASP A 87 -3.40 -10.59 5.33
C ASP A 87 -2.94 -9.14 5.12
N SER A 88 -2.36 -8.81 3.96
CA SER A 88 -1.90 -7.47 3.66
C SER A 88 -3.07 -6.49 3.47
N PHE A 89 -4.17 -6.95 2.90
CA PHE A 89 -5.40 -6.15 2.75
C PHE A 89 -6.06 -5.90 4.10
N VAL A 90 -6.17 -6.93 4.92
CA VAL A 90 -6.70 -6.83 6.29
C VAL A 90 -5.87 -5.87 7.14
N GLU A 91 -4.55 -5.99 7.08
CA GLU A 91 -3.62 -5.11 7.80
C GLU A 91 -3.74 -3.65 7.33
N PHE A 92 -3.81 -3.42 6.03
CA PHE A 92 -4.04 -2.08 5.47
C PHE A 92 -5.35 -1.47 5.98
N THR A 93 -6.42 -2.24 6.00
CA THR A 93 -7.73 -1.80 6.51
C THR A 93 -7.64 -1.42 7.99
N SER A 94 -6.99 -2.25 8.80
CA SER A 94 -6.80 -1.99 10.23
C SER A 94 -5.95 -0.75 10.49
N GLN A 95 -4.87 -0.56 9.77
CA GLN A 95 -4.00 0.62 9.90
C GLN A 95 -4.70 1.89 9.45
N THR A 96 -5.51 1.83 8.40
CA THR A 96 -6.30 2.96 7.93
C THR A 96 -7.34 3.38 8.97
N LEU A 97 -8.05 2.42 9.57
CA LEU A 97 -8.99 2.70 10.65
C LEU A 97 -8.28 3.33 11.86
N LYS A 98 -7.11 2.81 12.23
CA LYS A 98 -6.29 3.37 13.32
C LYS A 98 -5.90 4.82 13.04
N SER A 99 -5.41 5.13 11.84
CA SER A 99 -5.06 6.49 11.43
C SER A 99 -6.26 7.45 11.55
N PHE A 100 -7.44 6.99 11.15
CA PHE A 100 -8.68 7.77 11.28
C PHE A 100 -9.05 8.01 12.74
N THR A 101 -9.02 6.99 13.59
CA THR A 101 -9.37 7.12 15.01
C THR A 101 -8.39 7.99 15.80
N GLU A 102 -7.13 8.05 15.41
CA GLU A 102 -6.08 8.89 16.01
C GLU A 102 -6.14 10.36 15.52
N ASN A 103 -6.80 10.62 14.39
CA ASN A 103 -6.92 11.94 13.76
C ASN A 103 -8.38 12.22 13.34
N PRO A 104 -9.34 12.22 14.29
CA PRO A 104 -10.76 12.30 13.96
C PRO A 104 -11.17 13.65 13.34
N GLU A 105 -10.35 14.69 13.49
CA GLU A 105 -10.55 16.01 12.94
C GLU A 105 -10.12 16.14 11.47
N LYS A 106 -9.35 15.19 10.95
CA LYS A 106 -8.85 15.23 9.57
C LYS A 106 -9.89 14.75 8.58
N THR A 107 -9.88 15.37 7.41
CA THR A 107 -10.63 14.90 6.25
C THR A 107 -10.01 13.63 5.66
N LEU A 108 -10.75 12.90 4.85
CA LEU A 108 -10.21 11.75 4.12
C LEU A 108 -9.01 12.14 3.27
N GLN A 109 -9.05 13.27 2.58
CA GLN A 109 -7.95 13.73 1.73
C GLN A 109 -6.68 13.99 2.54
N GLU A 110 -6.79 14.63 3.70
CA GLU A 110 -5.64 14.87 4.59
C GLU A 110 -5.04 13.55 5.09
N LEU A 111 -5.87 12.58 5.46
CA LEU A 111 -5.41 11.25 5.86
C LEU A 111 -4.72 10.50 4.71
N MET A 112 -5.26 10.61 3.50
CA MET A 112 -4.63 10.02 2.31
C MET A 112 -3.26 10.63 2.05
N ASP A 113 -3.15 11.96 2.12
CA ASP A 113 -1.88 12.70 1.91
C ASP A 113 -0.84 12.41 3.01
N ASP A 114 -1.27 12.03 4.21
CA ASP A 114 -0.41 11.66 5.34
C ASP A 114 0.20 10.24 5.25
N GLY A 115 0.04 9.56 4.12
CA GLY A 115 0.69 8.29 3.84
C GLY A 115 -0.23 7.11 3.53
N ILE A 116 -1.55 7.22 3.74
CA ILE A 116 -2.50 6.15 3.39
C ILE A 116 -2.48 5.90 1.88
N GLU A 117 -2.41 6.95 1.05
CA GLU A 117 -2.35 6.79 -0.41
C GLU A 117 -1.10 6.03 -0.85
N ASP A 118 0.07 6.34 -0.32
CA ASP A 118 1.30 5.60 -0.63
C ASP A 118 1.18 4.12 -0.25
N ASN A 119 0.56 3.81 0.89
CA ASN A 119 0.32 2.44 1.32
C ASN A 119 -0.72 1.74 0.43
N ARG A 120 -1.79 2.43 0.03
CA ARG A 120 -2.77 1.91 -0.91
C ARG A 120 -2.14 1.52 -2.24
N GLU A 121 -1.34 2.41 -2.81
CA GLU A 121 -0.64 2.17 -4.08
C GLU A 121 0.31 0.96 -4.01
N LYS A 122 1.03 0.79 -2.90
CA LYS A 122 1.89 -0.38 -2.67
C LYS A 122 1.09 -1.67 -2.62
N ILE A 123 -0.07 -1.68 -1.98
CA ILE A 123 -0.93 -2.86 -1.89
C ILE A 123 -1.57 -3.16 -3.24
N VAL A 124 -1.98 -2.16 -4.00
CA VAL A 124 -2.45 -2.35 -5.38
C VAL A 124 -1.37 -3.05 -6.21
N GLN A 125 -0.12 -2.63 -6.09
CA GLN A 125 0.99 -3.28 -6.79
C GLN A 125 1.22 -4.70 -6.30
N LYS A 126 1.20 -4.93 -4.98
CA LYS A 126 1.45 -6.23 -4.37
C LYS A 126 0.37 -7.25 -4.71
N LEU A 127 -0.89 -6.86 -4.61
CA LEU A 127 -2.04 -7.75 -4.78
C LEU A 127 -2.58 -7.79 -6.21
N GLY A 128 -2.24 -6.80 -7.04
CA GLY A 128 -2.60 -6.75 -8.45
C GLY A 128 -4.04 -6.35 -8.73
N GLU A 129 -4.77 -5.85 -7.73
CA GLU A 129 -6.16 -5.40 -7.84
C GLU A 129 -6.31 -3.91 -7.53
N ASN A 130 -7.36 -3.29 -8.07
CA ASN A 130 -7.79 -1.96 -7.68
C ASN A 130 -8.26 -1.97 -6.22
N ILE A 131 -7.84 -1.00 -5.43
CA ILE A 131 -8.22 -0.82 -4.02
C ILE A 131 -8.73 0.61 -3.83
N VAL A 132 -9.92 0.71 -3.29
CA VAL A 132 -10.62 1.98 -3.07
C VAL A 132 -10.97 2.16 -1.61
#